data_b9e5933dcf60af449af32874dd1b800d
#
_entry.id   b9e5933dcf60af449af32874dd1b800d
#
_cell.length_a   1.000
_cell.length_b   1.000
_cell.length_c   1.000
_cell.angle_alpha   90.00
_cell.angle_beta   90.00
_cell.angle_gamma   90.00
#
_symmetry.space_group_name_H-M   'P 1'
#
loop_
_entity.id
_entity.type
_entity.pdbx_description
1 polymer ?
#
loop_
_entity_poly.entity_id
_entity_poly.type
_entity_poly.pdbx_seq_one_letter_code
_entity_poly.pdbx_strand_id
1 'polypeptide(L)'
;MAKDIYYGKDARDGLERGIDKLANAVKVTLGPKGRNVVLDKSYGAPTITNDGVTIAQEIELEVRFENMGAPLVKEVATKTNDVAGDGTTTATVLAQAIIKEGLKNLAAGANPIVLNKGLKKATDVTVDYIKDNSHDIVDKQSIENVGTISSADPEIGKFIADAMEKVGNDGVITVEESKTTDTYLDVVEGMQFDKGYLSPYMATDNEKMVAELEDPYILLTDKKISNIQDLLPLLEQIVQAGRPLLIIADDVDGEALTTLILNKLRGTFNVVAVKAPGYGDRRKAMLEDIAILTGATVISEDLNMDLKETEIEMLGSAKKVKVDKDNTTIVEGKGDKGALEERVSHIRQQIEAEESTYETEKLQERVAKLAGGVAVISVGAATETEMQEKKYRIEDALSATRAAVEEGIVAGGGVVLIGAIEKVAELKESLEGDEKTGATIIEKALESPLRQIVENAGMDGSVIVQNVKESAKDEGYDAYNDKYVNMFEAGIVEPTKVTRSALQNAVSVSGMILTTEAAVGDIPKEEPEMPAAGMPGMY
;
A
#
# COMPACT_ATOMS: atom_id res chain seq x y z
N MET A 1 16.47 -23.02 -23.24
CA MET A 1 17.73 -22.50 -22.69
C MET A 1 18.32 -23.52 -21.74
N ALA A 2 19.65 -23.67 -21.71
CA ALA A 2 20.31 -24.53 -20.73
C ALA A 2 20.09 -23.96 -19.32
N LYS A 3 19.99 -24.83 -18.31
CA LYS A 3 19.77 -24.43 -16.91
C LYS A 3 21.05 -24.71 -16.11
N ASP A 4 21.35 -23.78 -15.22
CA ASP A 4 22.34 -23.95 -14.18
C ASP A 4 21.58 -24.29 -12.88
N ILE A 5 22.05 -25.30 -12.14
CA ILE A 5 21.32 -25.82 -10.97
C ILE A 5 22.28 -25.91 -9.79
N TYR A 6 21.94 -25.18 -8.73
CA TYR A 6 22.62 -25.28 -7.43
C TYR A 6 21.75 -26.08 -6.47
N TYR A 7 22.40 -26.84 -5.60
CA TYR A 7 21.75 -27.70 -4.64
C TYR A 7 22.22 -27.42 -3.20
N GLY A 8 21.39 -27.76 -2.25
CA GLY A 8 21.71 -27.78 -0.84
C GLY A 8 22.27 -26.44 -0.35
N LYS A 9 23.47 -26.50 0.23
CA LYS A 9 24.13 -25.33 0.78
C LYS A 9 24.41 -24.23 -0.25
N ASP A 10 24.92 -24.59 -1.42
CA ASP A 10 25.32 -23.60 -2.43
C ASP A 10 24.11 -22.78 -2.95
N ALA A 11 22.95 -23.45 -3.08
CA ALA A 11 21.70 -22.76 -3.43
C ALA A 11 21.28 -21.78 -2.32
N ARG A 12 21.28 -22.23 -1.07
CA ARG A 12 20.88 -21.40 0.08
C ARG A 12 21.83 -20.23 0.32
N ASP A 13 23.15 -20.44 0.25
CA ASP A 13 24.16 -19.39 0.41
C ASP A 13 24.02 -18.31 -0.68
N GLY A 14 23.67 -18.70 -1.92
CA GLY A 14 23.37 -17.76 -2.99
C GLY A 14 22.16 -16.88 -2.69
N LEU A 15 21.06 -17.51 -2.28
CA LEU A 15 19.83 -16.79 -1.91
C LEU A 15 20.07 -15.87 -0.71
N GLU A 16 20.74 -16.36 0.34
CA GLU A 16 21.03 -15.59 1.57
C GLU A 16 21.81 -14.30 1.26
N ARG A 17 22.85 -14.37 0.42
CA ARG A 17 23.60 -13.17 0.03
C ARG A 17 22.74 -12.14 -0.68
N GLY A 18 21.81 -12.57 -1.53
CA GLY A 18 20.87 -11.65 -2.19
C GLY A 18 19.89 -11.00 -1.21
N ILE A 19 19.35 -11.81 -0.30
CA ILE A 19 18.48 -11.37 0.80
C ILE A 19 19.20 -10.35 1.66
N ASP A 20 20.44 -10.64 2.08
CA ASP A 20 21.24 -9.74 2.92
C ASP A 20 21.55 -8.41 2.23
N LYS A 21 21.85 -8.41 0.95
CA LYS A 21 22.10 -7.17 0.19
C LYS A 21 20.88 -6.27 0.19
N LEU A 22 19.69 -6.82 -0.11
CA LEU A 22 18.45 -6.06 -0.09
C LEU A 22 18.09 -5.60 1.32
N ALA A 23 18.05 -6.51 2.28
CA ALA A 23 17.64 -6.20 3.65
C ALA A 23 18.58 -5.19 4.32
N ASN A 24 19.89 -5.25 4.06
CA ASN A 24 20.86 -4.30 4.58
C ASN A 24 20.69 -2.89 3.98
N ALA A 25 20.20 -2.76 2.74
CA ALA A 25 19.86 -1.46 2.16
C ALA A 25 18.58 -0.88 2.77
N VAL A 26 17.58 -1.74 3.05
CA VAL A 26 16.29 -1.32 3.61
C VAL A 26 16.39 -0.98 5.10
N LYS A 27 17.02 -1.82 5.92
CA LYS A 27 16.98 -1.72 7.39
C LYS A 27 17.61 -0.45 7.96
N VAL A 28 18.47 0.27 7.20
CA VAL A 28 19.08 1.53 7.63
C VAL A 28 18.06 2.66 7.78
N THR A 29 16.88 2.51 7.23
CA THR A 29 15.80 3.49 7.31
C THR A 29 14.93 3.34 8.57
N LEU A 30 15.06 2.23 9.31
CA LEU A 30 14.16 1.90 10.43
C LEU A 30 14.38 2.81 11.64
N GLY A 31 13.26 3.32 12.17
CA GLY A 31 13.20 4.07 13.42
C GLY A 31 13.50 5.56 13.28
N PRO A 32 13.41 6.33 14.40
CA PRO A 32 13.43 7.79 14.37
C PRO A 32 14.79 8.40 13.98
N LYS A 33 15.87 7.62 14.01
CA LYS A 33 17.21 7.98 13.54
C LYS A 33 17.62 7.18 12.31
N GLY A 34 16.63 6.58 11.61
CA GLY A 34 16.80 5.97 10.29
C GLY A 34 17.33 6.99 9.26
N ARG A 35 17.97 6.49 8.24
CA ARG A 35 18.61 7.31 7.19
C ARG A 35 17.99 7.02 5.84
N ASN A 36 17.99 8.02 4.98
CA ASN A 36 17.54 7.88 3.61
C ASN A 36 18.52 7.06 2.76
N VAL A 37 17.98 6.41 1.74
CA VAL A 37 18.72 5.72 0.69
C VAL A 37 18.58 6.53 -0.60
N VAL A 38 19.65 6.60 -1.39
CA VAL A 38 19.65 7.24 -2.70
C VAL A 38 19.52 6.16 -3.77
N LEU A 39 18.52 6.27 -4.61
CA LEU A 39 18.23 5.36 -5.71
C LEU A 39 18.57 6.05 -7.03
N ASP A 40 19.41 5.41 -7.85
CA ASP A 40 19.76 5.91 -9.17
C ASP A 40 18.57 5.75 -10.12
N LYS A 41 18.37 6.70 -11.02
CA LYS A 41 17.36 6.62 -12.07
C LYS A 41 18.00 6.73 -13.44
N SER A 42 17.53 5.94 -14.39
CA SER A 42 18.00 6.00 -15.78
C SER A 42 17.78 7.37 -16.43
N TYR A 43 16.81 8.14 -15.94
CA TYR A 43 16.49 9.50 -16.40
C TYR A 43 16.05 10.36 -15.21
N GLY A 44 16.51 11.62 -15.16
CA GLY A 44 16.17 12.59 -14.12
C GLY A 44 17.12 12.58 -12.93
N ALA A 45 16.69 13.17 -11.83
CA ALA A 45 17.45 13.20 -10.58
C ALA A 45 17.29 11.89 -9.81
N PRO A 46 18.31 11.43 -9.05
CA PRO A 46 18.18 10.30 -8.16
C PRO A 46 17.04 10.51 -7.15
N THR A 47 16.33 9.45 -6.82
CA THR A 47 15.31 9.47 -5.76
C THR A 47 15.97 9.29 -4.41
N ILE A 48 15.59 10.12 -3.43
CA ILE A 48 15.99 9.99 -2.03
C ILE A 48 14.76 9.57 -1.25
N THR A 49 14.82 8.44 -0.57
CA THR A 49 13.67 7.89 0.17
C THR A 49 14.11 7.09 1.38
N ASN A 50 13.24 6.99 2.37
CA ASN A 50 13.33 6.06 3.49
C ASN A 50 12.23 4.98 3.45
N ASP A 51 11.36 5.00 2.44
CA ASP A 51 10.34 3.97 2.27
C ASP A 51 10.95 2.62 1.86
N GLY A 52 10.70 1.60 2.70
CA GLY A 52 11.29 0.27 2.53
C GLY A 52 10.80 -0.46 1.28
N VAL A 53 9.55 -0.27 0.85
CA VAL A 53 9.03 -0.95 -0.36
C VAL A 53 9.64 -0.33 -1.62
N THR A 54 9.73 0.99 -1.71
CA THR A 54 10.37 1.69 -2.84
C THR A 54 11.83 1.27 -2.97
N ILE A 55 12.59 1.24 -1.86
CA ILE A 55 13.99 0.78 -1.88
C ILE A 55 14.08 -0.68 -2.35
N ALA A 56 13.23 -1.55 -1.82
CA ALA A 56 13.26 -2.96 -2.17
C ALA A 56 12.93 -3.20 -3.66
N GLN A 57 12.03 -2.39 -4.23
CA GLN A 57 11.61 -2.52 -5.64
C GLN A 57 12.73 -2.19 -6.63
N GLU A 58 13.60 -1.25 -6.32
CA GLU A 58 14.68 -0.81 -7.19
C GLU A 58 15.92 -1.71 -7.15
N ILE A 59 16.01 -2.66 -6.19
CA ILE A 59 17.21 -3.49 -6.06
C ILE A 59 17.16 -4.66 -7.03
N GLU A 60 18.09 -4.63 -8.01
CA GLU A 60 18.47 -5.74 -8.88
C GLU A 60 19.94 -6.06 -8.72
N LEU A 61 20.30 -7.36 -8.75
CA LEU A 61 21.65 -7.83 -8.49
C LEU A 61 22.22 -8.54 -9.74
N GLU A 62 23.47 -8.23 -10.08
CA GLU A 62 24.15 -8.85 -11.23
C GLU A 62 24.35 -10.37 -11.06
N VAL A 63 24.67 -10.80 -9.82
CA VAL A 63 24.90 -12.20 -9.52
C VAL A 63 23.57 -12.93 -9.46
N ARG A 64 23.37 -13.82 -10.41
CA ARG A 64 22.10 -14.47 -10.70
C ARG A 64 21.42 -15.15 -9.51
N PHE A 65 22.13 -16.01 -8.76
CA PHE A 65 21.55 -16.71 -7.60
C PHE A 65 21.30 -15.75 -6.42
N GLU A 66 22.04 -14.67 -6.31
CA GLU A 66 21.75 -13.57 -5.39
C GLU A 66 20.49 -12.82 -5.84
N ASN A 67 20.38 -12.55 -7.16
CA ASN A 67 19.18 -11.93 -7.74
C ASN A 67 17.92 -12.81 -7.68
N MET A 68 18.02 -14.08 -7.33
CA MET A 68 16.87 -14.93 -7.01
C MET A 68 16.44 -14.78 -5.55
N GLY A 69 17.35 -14.42 -4.65
CA GLY A 69 17.06 -14.22 -3.22
C GLY A 69 16.42 -12.87 -2.95
N ALA A 70 16.89 -11.79 -3.56
CA ALA A 70 16.39 -10.44 -3.33
C ALA A 70 14.87 -10.29 -3.60
N PRO A 71 14.28 -10.78 -4.72
CA PRO A 71 12.85 -10.71 -4.98
C PRO A 71 11.96 -11.40 -3.94
N LEU A 72 12.47 -12.42 -3.23
CA LEU A 72 11.70 -13.09 -2.19
C LEU A 72 11.46 -12.18 -0.98
N VAL A 73 12.46 -11.38 -0.58
CA VAL A 73 12.30 -10.39 0.49
C VAL A 73 11.57 -9.13 -0.02
N LYS A 74 11.77 -8.77 -1.29
CA LYS A 74 10.95 -7.74 -1.96
C LYS A 74 9.45 -8.08 -1.85
N GLU A 75 9.08 -9.36 -2.04
CA GLU A 75 7.69 -9.81 -1.88
C GLU A 75 7.18 -9.60 -0.45
N VAL A 76 8.02 -9.80 0.59
CA VAL A 76 7.65 -9.53 1.99
C VAL A 76 7.27 -8.06 2.17
N ALA A 77 8.10 -7.12 1.68
CA ALA A 77 7.83 -5.69 1.77
C ALA A 77 6.55 -5.32 1.00
N THR A 78 6.41 -5.79 -0.26
CA THR A 78 5.25 -5.51 -1.11
C THR A 78 3.96 -6.03 -0.49
N LYS A 79 3.92 -7.28 0.01
CA LYS A 79 2.72 -7.84 0.65
C LYS A 79 2.35 -7.13 1.94
N THR A 80 3.33 -6.66 2.70
CA THR A 80 3.06 -5.89 3.91
C THR A 80 2.47 -4.52 3.55
N ASN A 81 3.01 -3.87 2.52
CA ASN A 81 2.44 -2.63 1.98
C ASN A 81 1.00 -2.82 1.47
N ASP A 82 0.73 -3.88 0.69
CA ASP A 82 -0.61 -4.18 0.15
C ASP A 82 -1.68 -4.35 1.24
N VAL A 83 -1.31 -4.92 2.40
CA VAL A 83 -2.25 -5.26 3.49
C VAL A 83 -2.40 -4.13 4.50
N ALA A 84 -1.30 -3.46 4.85
CA ALA A 84 -1.24 -2.54 5.97
C ALA A 84 -0.77 -1.12 5.60
N GLY A 85 -0.19 -0.94 4.41
CA GLY A 85 0.28 0.34 3.88
C GLY A 85 1.51 0.91 4.60
N ASP A 86 2.05 0.18 5.59
CA ASP A 86 3.23 0.55 6.37
C ASP A 86 3.90 -0.72 6.92
N GLY A 87 5.05 -0.59 7.63
CA GLY A 87 5.76 -1.69 8.27
C GLY A 87 6.64 -2.53 7.34
N THR A 88 6.89 -2.07 6.13
CA THR A 88 7.67 -2.76 5.09
C THR A 88 9.11 -3.01 5.53
N THR A 89 9.73 -2.04 6.20
CA THR A 89 11.08 -2.14 6.75
C THR A 89 11.14 -3.13 7.92
N THR A 90 10.17 -3.09 8.84
CA THR A 90 10.06 -4.04 9.96
C THR A 90 9.90 -5.47 9.45
N ALA A 91 9.04 -5.69 8.44
CA ALA A 91 8.84 -6.99 7.81
C ALA A 91 10.14 -7.54 7.17
N THR A 92 10.89 -6.68 6.50
CA THR A 92 12.18 -7.01 5.88
C THR A 92 13.22 -7.41 6.93
N VAL A 93 13.30 -6.68 8.04
CA VAL A 93 14.21 -6.97 9.17
C VAL A 93 13.87 -8.31 9.82
N LEU A 94 12.58 -8.57 10.07
CA LEU A 94 12.10 -9.84 10.62
C LEU A 94 12.42 -11.00 9.67
N ALA A 95 12.16 -10.86 8.37
CA ALA A 95 12.46 -11.89 7.38
C ALA A 95 13.96 -12.23 7.35
N GLN A 96 14.83 -11.22 7.32
CA GLN A 96 16.28 -11.41 7.35
C GLN A 96 16.70 -12.18 8.61
N ALA A 97 16.18 -11.80 9.77
CA ALA A 97 16.52 -12.44 11.06
C ALA A 97 16.07 -13.92 11.09
N ILE A 98 14.84 -14.21 10.66
CA ILE A 98 14.29 -15.55 10.60
C ILE A 98 15.10 -16.44 9.65
N ILE A 99 15.39 -15.95 8.44
CA ILE A 99 16.15 -16.69 7.43
C ILE A 99 17.55 -16.99 7.96
N LYS A 100 18.25 -16.00 8.49
CA LYS A 100 19.61 -16.14 8.99
C LYS A 100 19.72 -17.15 10.16
N GLU A 101 18.82 -17.07 11.13
CA GLU A 101 18.78 -18.07 12.22
C GLU A 101 18.31 -19.44 11.72
N GLY A 102 17.36 -19.48 10.79
CA GLY A 102 16.90 -20.73 10.18
C GLY A 102 17.99 -21.47 9.40
N LEU A 103 18.75 -20.78 8.56
CA LEU A 103 19.85 -21.36 7.77
C LEU A 103 20.96 -21.93 8.66
N LYS A 104 21.28 -21.28 9.79
CA LYS A 104 22.23 -21.83 10.78
C LYS A 104 21.77 -23.18 11.33
N ASN A 105 20.50 -23.31 11.66
CA ASN A 105 19.93 -24.55 12.20
C ASN A 105 19.81 -25.64 11.11
N LEU A 106 19.51 -25.28 9.86
CA LEU A 106 19.53 -26.23 8.75
C LEU A 106 20.94 -26.76 8.47
N ALA A 107 21.94 -25.88 8.55
CA ALA A 107 23.35 -26.31 8.44
C ALA A 107 23.77 -27.25 9.57
N ALA A 108 23.14 -27.16 10.74
CA ALA A 108 23.31 -28.08 11.88
C ALA A 108 22.51 -29.39 11.74
N GLY A 109 21.70 -29.54 10.67
CA GLY A 109 20.99 -30.79 10.36
C GLY A 109 19.52 -30.83 10.76
N ALA A 110 18.90 -29.67 11.11
CA ALA A 110 17.48 -29.60 11.39
C ALA A 110 16.63 -29.94 10.16
N ASN A 111 15.49 -30.60 10.37
CA ASN A 111 14.54 -30.92 9.32
C ASN A 111 13.70 -29.66 8.97
N PRO A 112 13.82 -29.12 7.73
CA PRO A 112 13.18 -27.87 7.35
C PRO A 112 11.64 -27.90 7.44
N ILE A 113 11.02 -29.05 7.17
CA ILE A 113 9.56 -29.19 7.19
C ILE A 113 9.04 -29.17 8.65
N VAL A 114 9.75 -29.82 9.57
CA VAL A 114 9.39 -29.84 10.98
C VAL A 114 9.67 -28.47 11.62
N LEU A 115 10.82 -27.88 11.31
CA LEU A 115 11.19 -26.53 11.73
C LEU A 115 10.13 -25.49 11.31
N ASN A 116 9.62 -25.56 10.08
CA ASN A 116 8.58 -24.65 9.58
C ASN A 116 7.25 -24.77 10.36
N LYS A 117 6.91 -25.95 10.89
CA LYS A 117 5.75 -26.10 11.79
C LYS A 117 5.96 -25.33 13.10
N GLY A 118 7.17 -25.37 13.65
CA GLY A 118 7.52 -24.61 14.84
C GLY A 118 7.46 -23.09 14.60
N LEU A 119 7.98 -22.63 13.45
CA LEU A 119 7.86 -21.22 13.04
C LEU A 119 6.39 -20.76 13.04
N LYS A 120 5.49 -21.51 12.39
CA LYS A 120 4.07 -21.18 12.30
C LYS A 120 3.40 -21.12 13.65
N LYS A 121 3.59 -22.16 14.50
CA LYS A 121 3.00 -22.18 15.85
C LYS A 121 3.45 -20.98 16.70
N ALA A 122 4.73 -20.64 16.65
CA ALA A 122 5.26 -19.49 17.39
C ALA A 122 4.73 -18.16 16.83
N THR A 123 4.53 -18.08 15.51
CA THR A 123 3.91 -16.91 14.85
C THR A 123 2.46 -16.73 15.30
N ASP A 124 1.67 -17.81 15.32
CA ASP A 124 0.27 -17.76 15.73
C ASP A 124 0.14 -17.23 17.18
N VAL A 125 0.94 -17.78 18.11
CA VAL A 125 0.98 -17.31 19.50
C VAL A 125 1.43 -15.85 19.61
N THR A 126 2.39 -15.42 18.79
CA THR A 126 2.85 -14.03 18.79
C THR A 126 1.77 -13.09 18.25
N VAL A 127 1.07 -13.49 17.19
CA VAL A 127 -0.04 -12.70 16.60
C VAL A 127 -1.19 -12.58 17.60
N ASP A 128 -1.54 -13.65 18.30
CA ASP A 128 -2.57 -13.62 19.34
C ASP A 128 -2.15 -12.68 20.48
N TYR A 129 -0.89 -12.73 20.93
CA TYR A 129 -0.38 -11.78 21.92
C TYR A 129 -0.46 -10.33 21.46
N ILE A 130 -0.09 -10.04 20.20
CA ILE A 130 -0.18 -8.68 19.63
C ILE A 130 -1.63 -8.20 19.66
N LYS A 131 -2.60 -9.03 19.24
CA LYS A 131 -4.03 -8.69 19.24
C LYS A 131 -4.58 -8.50 20.65
N ASP A 132 -4.22 -9.36 21.60
CA ASP A 132 -4.67 -9.28 22.99
C ASP A 132 -4.13 -8.04 23.71
N ASN A 133 -3.06 -7.42 23.21
CA ASN A 133 -2.47 -6.18 23.73
C ASN A 133 -2.79 -4.96 22.87
N SER A 134 -3.73 -5.09 21.92
CA SER A 134 -4.21 -3.97 21.13
C SER A 134 -5.16 -3.07 21.92
N HIS A 135 -5.03 -1.77 21.74
CA HIS A 135 -5.90 -0.74 22.31
C HIS A 135 -6.62 -0.01 21.19
N ASP A 136 -7.94 0.13 21.29
CA ASP A 136 -8.72 0.87 20.31
C ASP A 136 -8.34 2.36 20.29
N ILE A 137 -8.38 2.96 19.13
CA ILE A 137 -8.24 4.41 18.98
C ILE A 137 -9.55 5.08 19.39
N VAL A 138 -9.50 5.92 20.43
CA VAL A 138 -10.68 6.59 20.99
C VAL A 138 -10.65 8.10 20.82
N ASP A 139 -9.50 8.70 20.49
CA ASP A 139 -9.34 10.14 20.44
C ASP A 139 -8.40 10.61 19.30
N LYS A 140 -8.49 11.91 19.02
CA LYS A 140 -7.69 12.60 18.01
C LYS A 140 -6.19 12.53 18.29
N GLN A 141 -5.79 12.54 19.58
CA GLN A 141 -4.38 12.48 19.96
C GLN A 141 -3.75 11.15 19.61
N SER A 142 -4.48 10.05 19.77
CA SER A 142 -4.01 8.71 19.35
C SER A 142 -3.79 8.64 17.84
N ILE A 143 -4.67 9.25 17.04
CA ILE A 143 -4.51 9.36 15.58
C ILE A 143 -3.26 10.19 15.23
N GLU A 144 -3.10 11.35 15.88
CA GLU A 144 -1.93 12.23 15.70
C GLU A 144 -0.63 11.51 16.03
N ASN A 145 -0.60 10.73 17.13
CA ASN A 145 0.56 9.94 17.53
C ASN A 145 0.95 8.90 16.47
N VAL A 146 -0.01 8.12 15.95
CA VAL A 146 0.25 7.14 14.88
C VAL A 146 0.82 7.83 13.64
N GLY A 147 0.18 8.90 13.19
CA GLY A 147 0.64 9.67 12.03
C GLY A 147 2.04 10.28 12.24
N THR A 148 2.32 10.76 13.45
CA THR A 148 3.63 11.31 13.83
C THR A 148 4.73 10.23 13.81
N ILE A 149 4.46 9.06 14.38
CA ILE A 149 5.44 7.97 14.42
C ILE A 149 5.73 7.43 13.02
N SER A 150 4.70 7.18 12.21
CA SER A 150 4.87 6.66 10.85
C SER A 150 5.60 7.65 9.93
N SER A 151 5.26 8.94 9.99
CA SER A 151 5.90 9.98 9.18
C SER A 151 7.22 10.51 9.76
N ALA A 152 7.52 10.23 11.03
CA ALA A 152 8.57 10.89 11.82
C ALA A 152 8.44 12.43 11.84
N ASP A 153 7.21 12.97 11.72
CA ASP A 153 6.93 14.40 11.63
C ASP A 153 5.60 14.74 12.35
N PRO A 154 5.65 15.51 13.47
CA PRO A 154 4.44 15.89 14.22
C PRO A 154 3.45 16.75 13.41
N GLU A 155 3.94 17.54 12.44
CA GLU A 155 3.09 18.38 11.60
C GLU A 155 2.22 17.51 10.67
N ILE A 156 2.83 16.47 10.10
CA ILE A 156 2.11 15.48 9.28
C ILE A 156 1.07 14.73 10.11
N GLY A 157 1.44 14.25 11.31
CA GLY A 157 0.50 13.60 12.23
C GLY A 157 -0.72 14.45 12.51
N LYS A 158 -0.50 15.75 12.76
CA LYS A 158 -1.59 16.72 12.97
C LYS A 158 -2.47 16.91 11.74
N PHE A 159 -1.89 17.04 10.54
CA PHE A 159 -2.68 17.15 9.30
C PHE A 159 -3.60 15.95 9.10
N ILE A 160 -3.10 14.74 9.35
CA ILE A 160 -3.89 13.51 9.24
C ILE A 160 -5.02 13.48 10.27
N ALA A 161 -4.72 13.80 11.54
CA ALA A 161 -5.72 13.84 12.59
C ALA A 161 -6.80 14.90 12.31
N ASP A 162 -6.42 16.10 11.85
CA ASP A 162 -7.34 17.16 11.44
C ASP A 162 -8.19 16.75 10.22
N ALA A 163 -7.60 16.02 9.27
CA ALA A 163 -8.33 15.49 8.11
C ALA A 163 -9.39 14.48 8.54
N MET A 164 -9.01 13.50 9.37
CA MET A 164 -9.94 12.46 9.87
C MET A 164 -11.06 13.07 10.75
N GLU A 165 -10.76 14.09 11.54
CA GLU A 165 -11.80 14.79 12.32
C GLU A 165 -12.84 15.45 11.41
N LYS A 166 -12.42 16.01 10.25
CA LYS A 166 -13.32 16.69 9.31
C LYS A 166 -14.17 15.74 8.49
N VAL A 167 -13.61 14.63 8.02
CA VAL A 167 -14.32 13.69 7.12
C VAL A 167 -14.82 12.44 7.83
N GLY A 168 -14.44 12.21 9.08
CA GLY A 168 -14.74 11.00 9.85
C GLY A 168 -13.74 9.87 9.59
N ASN A 169 -13.83 8.81 10.41
CA ASN A 169 -12.89 7.68 10.36
C ASN A 169 -12.93 6.92 9.02
N ASP A 170 -14.12 6.83 8.43
CA ASP A 170 -14.35 6.19 7.12
C ASP A 170 -14.25 7.20 5.95
N GLY A 171 -13.89 8.45 6.25
CA GLY A 171 -13.82 9.53 5.28
C GLY A 171 -12.66 9.36 4.30
N VAL A 172 -12.83 9.92 3.11
CA VAL A 172 -11.82 9.88 2.06
C VAL A 172 -10.79 10.97 2.29
N ILE A 173 -9.52 10.59 2.37
CA ILE A 173 -8.38 11.51 2.43
C ILE A 173 -7.47 11.20 1.26
N THR A 174 -7.13 12.21 0.46
CA THR A 174 -6.20 12.13 -0.67
C THR A 174 -5.00 13.03 -0.44
N VAL A 175 -3.88 12.68 -1.04
CA VAL A 175 -2.65 13.45 -0.99
C VAL A 175 -2.33 13.95 -2.39
N GLU A 176 -2.17 15.27 -2.55
CA GLU A 176 -1.88 15.91 -3.83
C GLU A 176 -0.65 16.80 -3.72
N GLU A 177 -0.08 17.15 -4.87
CA GLU A 177 1.01 18.11 -4.96
C GLU A 177 0.46 19.53 -4.90
N SER A 178 1.01 20.35 -4.00
CA SER A 178 0.71 21.78 -3.92
C SER A 178 1.45 22.55 -5.03
N LYS A 179 0.83 23.61 -5.53
CA LYS A 179 1.50 24.59 -6.42
C LYS A 179 2.35 25.60 -5.64
N THR A 180 2.31 25.54 -4.31
CA THR A 180 3.04 26.42 -3.40
C THR A 180 4.02 25.62 -2.55
N THR A 181 4.87 26.30 -1.80
CA THR A 181 5.80 25.65 -0.86
C THR A 181 5.14 25.17 0.43
N ASP A 182 3.91 25.60 0.68
CA ASP A 182 3.18 25.29 1.92
C ASP A 182 2.35 24.01 1.78
N THR A 183 2.33 23.23 2.85
CA THR A 183 1.42 22.08 2.99
C THR A 183 0.15 22.54 3.71
N TYR A 184 -1.02 22.20 3.17
CA TYR A 184 -2.31 22.59 3.74
C TYR A 184 -3.38 21.52 3.52
N LEU A 185 -4.45 21.62 4.30
CA LEU A 185 -5.59 20.71 4.28
C LEU A 185 -6.85 21.45 3.82
N ASP A 186 -7.45 20.99 2.75
CA ASP A 186 -8.77 21.41 2.27
C ASP A 186 -9.77 20.26 2.34
N VAL A 187 -11.06 20.60 2.45
CA VAL A 187 -12.16 19.64 2.27
C VAL A 187 -12.99 20.10 1.08
N VAL A 188 -13.13 19.21 0.09
CA VAL A 188 -13.81 19.50 -1.17
C VAL A 188 -14.93 18.49 -1.43
N GLU A 189 -15.86 18.84 -2.30
CA GLU A 189 -16.88 17.92 -2.76
C GLU A 189 -16.23 16.75 -3.51
N GLY A 190 -16.65 15.54 -3.17
CA GLY A 190 -16.12 14.34 -3.80
C GLY A 190 -16.69 13.07 -3.17
N MET A 191 -16.39 11.94 -3.78
CA MET A 191 -16.78 10.64 -3.23
C MET A 191 -15.83 9.54 -3.67
N GLN A 192 -15.81 8.46 -2.89
CA GLN A 192 -15.14 7.21 -3.23
C GLN A 192 -16.14 6.06 -3.31
N PHE A 193 -15.90 5.12 -4.23
CA PHE A 193 -16.64 3.86 -4.29
C PHE A 193 -15.71 2.68 -4.61
N ASP A 194 -16.12 1.49 -4.17
CA ASP A 194 -15.36 0.24 -4.16
C ASP A 194 -15.37 -0.48 -5.53
N LYS A 195 -14.91 0.22 -6.57
CA LYS A 195 -14.65 -0.34 -7.91
C LYS A 195 -13.35 0.24 -8.44
N GLY A 196 -12.40 -0.61 -8.75
CA GLY A 196 -11.14 -0.25 -9.38
C GLY A 196 -11.19 -0.38 -10.90
N TYR A 197 -10.05 -0.12 -11.55
CA TYR A 197 -9.92 -0.20 -13.00
C TYR A 197 -10.15 -1.64 -13.53
N LEU A 198 -10.70 -1.76 -14.73
CA LEU A 198 -10.97 -3.06 -15.37
C LEU A 198 -9.71 -3.76 -15.88
N SER A 199 -8.60 -3.06 -15.98
CA SER A 199 -7.33 -3.62 -16.44
C SER A 199 -6.15 -2.86 -15.83
N PRO A 200 -5.10 -3.58 -15.36
CA PRO A 200 -3.86 -2.95 -14.89
C PRO A 200 -3.19 -2.03 -15.93
N TYR A 201 -3.38 -2.30 -17.23
CA TYR A 201 -2.88 -1.44 -18.30
C TYR A 201 -3.54 -0.05 -18.36
N MET A 202 -4.55 0.20 -17.54
CA MET A 202 -5.18 1.50 -17.37
C MET A 202 -4.51 2.36 -16.31
N ALA A 203 -3.55 1.84 -15.55
CA ALA A 203 -2.73 2.64 -14.64
C ALA A 203 -1.93 3.70 -15.41
N THR A 204 -1.75 4.88 -14.80
CA THR A 204 -0.86 5.94 -15.30
C THR A 204 0.46 5.93 -14.56
N ASP A 205 0.45 5.49 -13.32
CA ASP A 205 1.60 5.20 -12.50
C ASP A 205 1.71 3.67 -12.32
N ASN A 206 2.70 3.08 -12.99
CA ASN A 206 2.90 1.63 -12.95
C ASN A 206 3.60 1.15 -11.68
N GLU A 207 4.30 2.02 -10.95
CA GLU A 207 4.95 1.69 -9.70
C GLU A 207 3.92 1.54 -8.58
N LYS A 208 3.00 2.49 -8.50
CA LYS A 208 1.90 2.50 -7.53
C LYS A 208 0.65 1.74 -8.00
N MET A 209 0.61 1.31 -9.26
CA MET A 209 -0.56 0.69 -9.88
C MET A 209 -1.84 1.53 -9.73
N VAL A 210 -1.72 2.84 -9.96
CA VAL A 210 -2.80 3.82 -9.85
C VAL A 210 -2.98 4.56 -11.18
N ALA A 211 -4.23 4.85 -11.54
CA ALA A 211 -4.56 5.75 -12.62
C ALA A 211 -5.00 7.11 -12.04
N GLU A 212 -4.30 8.17 -12.38
CA GLU A 212 -4.66 9.54 -12.04
C GLU A 212 -5.06 10.30 -13.30
N LEU A 213 -6.23 10.91 -13.28
CA LEU A 213 -6.80 11.69 -14.38
C LEU A 213 -7.05 13.12 -13.90
N GLU A 214 -6.38 14.09 -14.52
CA GLU A 214 -6.57 15.51 -14.25
C GLU A 214 -7.63 16.07 -15.19
N ASP A 215 -8.61 16.79 -14.63
CA ASP A 215 -9.73 17.42 -15.36
C ASP A 215 -10.44 16.49 -16.37
N PRO A 216 -10.77 15.22 -15.97
CA PRO A 216 -11.34 14.25 -16.90
C PRO A 216 -12.78 14.56 -17.29
N TYR A 217 -13.18 14.08 -18.45
CA TYR A 217 -14.58 13.81 -18.74
C TYR A 217 -15.02 12.50 -18.05
N ILE A 218 -16.28 12.44 -17.61
CA ILE A 218 -16.84 11.29 -16.91
C ILE A 218 -18.12 10.84 -17.63
N LEU A 219 -18.06 9.66 -18.23
CA LEU A 219 -19.21 8.99 -18.84
C LEU A 219 -19.86 8.07 -17.81
N LEU A 220 -21.15 8.23 -17.59
CA LEU A 220 -21.97 7.39 -16.70
C LEU A 220 -23.02 6.62 -17.51
N THR A 221 -23.06 5.29 -17.35
CA THR A 221 -24.07 4.47 -17.97
C THR A 221 -24.41 3.22 -17.15
N ASP A 222 -25.66 2.81 -17.18
CA ASP A 222 -26.11 1.53 -16.64
C ASP A 222 -25.99 0.37 -17.64
N LYS A 223 -25.52 0.68 -18.87
CA LYS A 223 -25.34 -0.30 -19.95
C LYS A 223 -23.98 -0.99 -19.87
N LYS A 224 -23.94 -2.20 -20.40
CA LYS A 224 -22.69 -2.90 -20.70
C LYS A 224 -22.14 -2.44 -22.06
N ILE A 225 -20.84 -2.17 -22.10
CA ILE A 225 -20.13 -1.72 -23.31
C ILE A 225 -19.22 -2.85 -23.81
N SER A 226 -19.62 -3.55 -24.87
CA SER A 226 -18.85 -4.64 -25.46
C SER A 226 -18.31 -4.30 -26.86
N ASN A 227 -18.98 -3.36 -27.57
CA ASN A 227 -18.63 -2.93 -28.91
C ASN A 227 -18.13 -1.48 -28.91
N ILE A 228 -16.93 -1.24 -29.40
CA ILE A 228 -16.34 0.10 -29.45
C ILE A 228 -17.09 1.05 -30.39
N GLN A 229 -17.81 0.53 -31.39
CA GLN A 229 -18.59 1.33 -32.33
C GLN A 229 -19.69 2.16 -31.65
N ASP A 230 -20.15 1.72 -30.47
CA ASP A 230 -21.18 2.43 -29.70
C ASP A 230 -20.64 3.71 -29.05
N LEU A 231 -19.31 3.78 -28.85
CA LEU A 231 -18.61 4.92 -28.27
C LEU A 231 -17.87 5.77 -29.30
N LEU A 232 -17.72 5.31 -30.54
CA LEU A 232 -16.81 5.93 -31.51
C LEU A 232 -17.09 7.43 -31.75
N PRO A 233 -18.34 7.89 -31.92
CA PRO A 233 -18.63 9.31 -32.13
C PRO A 233 -18.21 10.18 -30.93
N LEU A 234 -18.39 9.66 -29.70
CA LEU A 234 -17.99 10.34 -28.47
C LEU A 234 -16.46 10.37 -28.32
N LEU A 235 -15.79 9.25 -28.58
CA LEU A 235 -14.33 9.15 -28.46
C LEU A 235 -13.61 10.10 -29.44
N GLU A 236 -14.13 10.30 -30.65
CA GLU A 236 -13.60 11.26 -31.61
C GLU A 236 -13.63 12.70 -31.06
N GLN A 237 -14.72 13.08 -30.40
CA GLN A 237 -14.86 14.40 -29.77
C GLN A 237 -13.88 14.55 -28.58
N ILE A 238 -13.74 13.51 -27.75
CA ILE A 238 -12.84 13.51 -26.58
C ILE A 238 -11.38 13.63 -27.02
N VAL A 239 -10.96 12.89 -28.06
CA VAL A 239 -9.61 12.98 -28.63
C VAL A 239 -9.34 14.40 -29.16
N GLN A 240 -10.31 15.04 -29.80
CA GLN A 240 -10.18 16.43 -30.26
C GLN A 240 -10.07 17.42 -29.09
N ALA A 241 -10.80 17.16 -27.99
CA ALA A 241 -10.76 18.00 -26.79
C ALA A 241 -9.45 17.83 -26.00
N GLY A 242 -8.71 16.72 -26.19
CA GLY A 242 -7.42 16.45 -25.54
C GLY A 242 -7.51 16.19 -24.03
N ARG A 243 -8.70 15.88 -23.50
CA ARG A 243 -8.93 15.60 -22.07
C ARG A 243 -9.04 14.10 -21.82
N PRO A 244 -8.61 13.62 -20.62
CA PRO A 244 -8.79 12.21 -20.24
C PRO A 244 -10.28 11.86 -20.09
N LEU A 245 -10.59 10.55 -20.17
CA LEU A 245 -11.92 10.01 -20.00
C LEU A 245 -11.96 8.96 -18.88
N LEU A 246 -12.89 9.12 -17.93
CA LEU A 246 -13.34 8.05 -17.04
C LEU A 246 -14.66 7.48 -17.57
N ILE A 247 -14.73 6.17 -17.72
CA ILE A 247 -15.96 5.45 -18.06
C ILE A 247 -16.43 4.68 -16.83
N ILE A 248 -17.64 4.98 -16.35
CA ILE A 248 -18.33 4.25 -15.29
C ILE A 248 -19.54 3.58 -15.93
N ALA A 249 -19.47 2.26 -16.11
CA ALA A 249 -20.48 1.46 -16.83
C ALA A 249 -20.86 0.21 -16.04
N ASP A 250 -21.96 -0.45 -16.39
CA ASP A 250 -22.26 -1.78 -15.81
C ASP A 250 -21.09 -2.74 -15.98
N ASP A 251 -20.56 -2.82 -17.19
CA ASP A 251 -19.32 -3.52 -17.52
C ASP A 251 -18.71 -2.94 -18.80
N VAL A 252 -17.40 -3.09 -18.99
CA VAL A 252 -16.73 -2.85 -20.27
C VAL A 252 -15.89 -4.06 -20.60
N ASP A 253 -16.20 -4.78 -21.66
CA ASP A 253 -15.50 -6.01 -22.02
C ASP A 253 -15.23 -6.15 -23.53
N GLY A 254 -14.75 -7.31 -23.93
CA GLY A 254 -14.59 -7.73 -25.31
C GLY A 254 -13.73 -6.78 -26.17
N GLU A 255 -14.26 -6.42 -27.34
CA GLU A 255 -13.61 -5.55 -28.30
C GLU A 255 -13.46 -4.11 -27.77
N ALA A 256 -14.44 -3.61 -27.02
CA ALA A 256 -14.42 -2.26 -26.48
C ALA A 256 -13.25 -2.08 -25.50
N LEU A 257 -13.12 -2.97 -24.51
CA LEU A 257 -12.03 -2.91 -23.52
C LEU A 257 -10.65 -3.02 -24.19
N THR A 258 -10.49 -3.98 -25.11
CA THR A 258 -9.22 -4.18 -25.82
C THR A 258 -8.83 -2.95 -26.62
N THR A 259 -9.78 -2.33 -27.33
CA THR A 259 -9.52 -1.14 -28.15
C THR A 259 -9.18 0.08 -27.31
N LEU A 260 -9.86 0.28 -26.17
CA LEU A 260 -9.54 1.37 -25.23
C LEU A 260 -8.11 1.22 -24.68
N ILE A 261 -7.73 -0.01 -24.23
CA ILE A 261 -6.38 -0.29 -23.74
C ILE A 261 -5.33 -0.03 -24.83
N LEU A 262 -5.54 -0.52 -26.05
CA LEU A 262 -4.59 -0.32 -27.15
C LEU A 262 -4.38 1.15 -27.50
N ASN A 263 -5.44 1.96 -27.53
CA ASN A 263 -5.34 3.38 -27.79
C ASN A 263 -4.63 4.14 -26.67
N LYS A 264 -4.88 3.77 -25.41
CA LYS A 264 -4.13 4.29 -24.26
C LYS A 264 -2.65 3.97 -24.37
N LEU A 265 -2.28 2.71 -24.61
CA LEU A 265 -0.88 2.27 -24.75
C LEU A 265 -0.15 2.96 -25.92
N ARG A 266 -0.89 3.32 -26.98
CA ARG A 266 -0.38 4.12 -28.10
C ARG A 266 -0.27 5.62 -27.81
N GLY A 267 -0.75 6.06 -26.65
CA GLY A 267 -0.77 7.47 -26.26
C GLY A 267 -1.78 8.32 -27.06
N THR A 268 -2.76 7.70 -27.71
CA THR A 268 -3.79 8.43 -28.48
C THR A 268 -4.68 9.27 -27.58
N PHE A 269 -5.12 8.70 -26.44
CA PHE A 269 -5.81 9.42 -25.36
C PHE A 269 -5.73 8.62 -24.05
N ASN A 270 -5.89 9.31 -22.92
CA ASN A 270 -5.87 8.68 -21.61
C ASN A 270 -7.31 8.29 -21.20
N VAL A 271 -7.53 7.01 -20.95
CA VAL A 271 -8.83 6.47 -20.58
C VAL A 271 -8.72 5.46 -19.47
N VAL A 272 -9.68 5.51 -18.54
CA VAL A 272 -9.87 4.50 -17.50
C VAL A 272 -11.32 4.06 -17.52
N ALA A 273 -11.55 2.77 -17.41
CA ALA A 273 -12.88 2.19 -17.32
C ALA A 273 -13.01 1.43 -16.00
N VAL A 274 -14.12 1.65 -15.31
CA VAL A 274 -14.47 1.02 -14.03
C VAL A 274 -15.91 0.53 -14.07
N LYS A 275 -16.24 -0.46 -13.23
CA LYS A 275 -17.63 -0.89 -13.06
C LYS A 275 -18.40 0.12 -12.21
N ALA A 276 -19.67 0.31 -12.56
CA ALA A 276 -20.59 1.09 -11.73
C ALA A 276 -20.78 0.41 -10.35
N PRO A 277 -20.80 1.21 -9.27
CA PRO A 277 -20.98 0.68 -7.92
C PRO A 277 -22.41 0.16 -7.70
N GLY A 278 -22.55 -0.85 -6.85
CA GLY A 278 -23.86 -1.46 -6.52
C GLY A 278 -24.39 -2.41 -7.58
N TYR A 279 -25.63 -2.89 -7.38
CA TYR A 279 -26.36 -3.79 -8.26
C TYR A 279 -27.84 -3.38 -8.32
N GLY A 280 -28.49 -3.63 -9.46
CA GLY A 280 -29.92 -3.35 -9.64
C GLY A 280 -30.27 -1.89 -9.37
N ASP A 281 -31.35 -1.64 -8.61
CA ASP A 281 -31.82 -0.28 -8.32
C ASP A 281 -30.83 0.56 -7.51
N ARG A 282 -30.00 -0.08 -6.66
CA ARG A 282 -28.93 0.60 -5.94
C ARG A 282 -27.86 1.13 -6.88
N ARG A 283 -27.52 0.40 -7.95
CA ARG A 283 -26.59 0.88 -8.97
C ARG A 283 -27.12 2.13 -9.64
N LYS A 284 -28.39 2.15 -10.01
CA LYS A 284 -29.04 3.32 -10.61
C LYS A 284 -28.97 4.52 -9.67
N ALA A 285 -29.31 4.32 -8.40
CA ALA A 285 -29.25 5.38 -7.39
C ALA A 285 -27.84 5.92 -7.17
N MET A 286 -26.81 5.04 -7.17
CA MET A 286 -25.41 5.48 -7.04
C MET A 286 -24.90 6.17 -8.31
N LEU A 287 -25.31 5.75 -9.51
CA LEU A 287 -24.99 6.46 -10.74
C LEU A 287 -25.60 7.86 -10.76
N GLU A 288 -26.85 8.02 -10.25
CA GLU A 288 -27.47 9.34 -10.10
C GLU A 288 -26.72 10.22 -9.08
N ASP A 289 -26.24 9.64 -7.97
CA ASP A 289 -25.44 10.35 -6.97
C ASP A 289 -24.14 10.88 -7.58
N ILE A 290 -23.46 10.03 -8.39
CA ILE A 290 -22.24 10.42 -9.12
C ILE A 290 -22.56 11.47 -10.20
N ALA A 291 -23.70 11.34 -10.88
CA ALA A 291 -24.14 12.29 -11.89
C ALA A 291 -24.32 13.70 -11.31
N ILE A 292 -25.01 13.80 -10.17
CA ILE A 292 -25.22 15.08 -9.47
C ILE A 292 -23.89 15.67 -9.02
N LEU A 293 -22.99 14.84 -8.46
CA LEU A 293 -21.68 15.28 -8.01
C LEU A 293 -20.81 15.82 -9.15
N THR A 294 -20.89 15.23 -10.34
CA THR A 294 -19.99 15.52 -11.46
C THR A 294 -20.61 16.40 -12.55
N GLY A 295 -21.93 16.63 -12.46
CA GLY A 295 -22.70 17.33 -13.48
C GLY A 295 -22.97 16.50 -14.74
N ALA A 296 -22.89 15.17 -14.63
CA ALA A 296 -23.13 14.24 -15.73
C ALA A 296 -24.63 13.96 -15.95
N THR A 297 -24.95 13.43 -17.12
CA THR A 297 -26.21 12.73 -17.41
C THR A 297 -25.96 11.24 -17.45
N VAL A 298 -26.74 10.44 -16.72
CA VAL A 298 -26.65 8.97 -16.79
C VAL A 298 -27.29 8.49 -18.11
N ILE A 299 -26.50 7.87 -18.97
CA ILE A 299 -26.98 7.27 -20.21
C ILE A 299 -27.63 5.93 -19.86
N SER A 300 -28.95 5.92 -19.72
CA SER A 300 -29.72 4.79 -19.19
C SER A 300 -30.60 4.14 -20.26
N GLU A 301 -30.72 2.80 -20.15
CA GLU A 301 -31.65 2.04 -20.98
C GLU A 301 -33.12 2.37 -20.65
N ASP A 302 -33.42 2.61 -19.38
CA ASP A 302 -34.76 2.97 -18.93
C ASP A 302 -35.26 4.31 -19.52
N LEU A 303 -34.33 5.20 -19.83
CA LEU A 303 -34.61 6.50 -20.48
C LEU A 303 -34.57 6.42 -22.03
N ASN A 304 -34.41 5.22 -22.61
CA ASN A 304 -34.21 4.97 -24.04
C ASN A 304 -33.06 5.80 -24.66
N MET A 305 -32.02 6.10 -23.89
CA MET A 305 -30.83 6.81 -24.40
C MET A 305 -29.88 5.81 -25.07
N ASP A 306 -29.25 6.20 -26.18
CA ASP A 306 -28.25 5.37 -26.88
C ASP A 306 -26.83 5.95 -26.64
N LEU A 307 -25.87 5.06 -26.39
CA LEU A 307 -24.45 5.46 -26.27
C LEU A 307 -23.91 6.14 -27.55
N LYS A 308 -24.45 5.79 -28.72
CA LYS A 308 -24.09 6.40 -29.99
C LYS A 308 -24.52 7.88 -30.14
N GLU A 309 -25.55 8.23 -29.39
CA GLU A 309 -26.12 9.60 -29.39
C GLU A 309 -25.59 10.44 -28.23
N THR A 310 -24.58 9.91 -27.49
CA THR A 310 -24.00 10.63 -26.37
C THR A 310 -23.12 11.77 -26.88
N GLU A 311 -23.41 12.96 -26.41
CA GLU A 311 -22.67 14.19 -26.70
C GLU A 311 -21.77 14.58 -25.52
N ILE A 312 -20.75 15.41 -25.78
CA ILE A 312 -19.76 15.81 -24.77
C ILE A 312 -20.38 16.59 -23.59
N GLU A 313 -21.48 17.31 -23.88
CA GLU A 313 -22.26 18.08 -22.90
C GLU A 313 -23.00 17.19 -21.88
N MET A 314 -23.21 15.92 -22.21
CA MET A 314 -23.80 14.94 -21.29
C MET A 314 -22.78 14.35 -20.30
N LEU A 315 -21.48 14.57 -20.56
CA LEU A 315 -20.41 14.08 -19.71
C LEU A 315 -20.24 14.96 -18.47
N GLY A 316 -20.03 14.31 -17.35
CA GLY A 316 -19.59 15.00 -16.15
C GLY A 316 -18.11 15.35 -16.19
N SER A 317 -17.67 16.05 -15.16
CA SER A 317 -16.24 16.29 -14.93
C SER A 317 -15.92 16.48 -13.45
N ALA A 318 -14.63 16.35 -13.12
CA ALA A 318 -14.08 16.60 -11.80
C ALA A 318 -12.72 17.28 -11.97
N LYS A 319 -12.17 17.84 -10.91
CA LYS A 319 -10.78 18.35 -10.94
C LYS A 319 -9.79 17.19 -11.07
N LYS A 320 -10.02 16.12 -10.32
CA LYS A 320 -9.17 14.93 -10.35
C LYS A 320 -9.97 13.65 -10.12
N VAL A 321 -9.53 12.57 -10.76
CA VAL A 321 -10.01 11.22 -10.46
C VAL A 321 -8.81 10.32 -10.22
N LYS A 322 -8.84 9.55 -9.12
CA LYS A 322 -7.84 8.55 -8.78
C LYS A 322 -8.50 7.17 -8.77
N VAL A 323 -7.94 6.22 -9.50
CA VAL A 323 -8.44 4.85 -9.59
C VAL A 323 -7.31 3.88 -9.28
N ASP A 324 -7.49 3.07 -8.26
CA ASP A 324 -6.62 1.96 -7.95
C ASP A 324 -7.26 0.61 -8.35
N LYS A 325 -6.71 -0.50 -7.90
CA LYS A 325 -7.23 -1.84 -8.21
C LYS A 325 -8.61 -2.13 -7.59
N ASP A 326 -8.94 -1.43 -6.49
CA ASP A 326 -10.12 -1.71 -5.66
C ASP A 326 -11.11 -0.55 -5.65
N ASN A 327 -10.63 0.71 -5.79
CA ASN A 327 -11.41 1.92 -5.54
C ASN A 327 -11.32 2.93 -6.67
N THR A 328 -12.37 3.75 -6.79
CA THR A 328 -12.39 4.98 -7.59
C THR A 328 -12.74 6.15 -6.69
N THR A 329 -11.88 7.17 -6.66
CA THR A 329 -12.07 8.42 -5.91
C THR A 329 -12.24 9.58 -6.88
N ILE A 330 -13.35 10.29 -6.76
CA ILE A 330 -13.65 11.53 -7.50
C ILE A 330 -13.41 12.70 -6.54
N VAL A 331 -12.53 13.62 -6.92
CA VAL A 331 -12.14 14.77 -6.10
C VAL A 331 -12.61 16.03 -6.80
N GLU A 332 -13.32 16.88 -6.09
CA GLU A 332 -13.84 18.17 -6.56
C GLU A 332 -14.66 18.01 -7.86
N GLY A 333 -15.79 17.28 -7.72
CA GLY A 333 -16.77 17.13 -8.80
C GLY A 333 -17.33 18.49 -9.22
N LYS A 334 -17.57 18.68 -10.51
CA LYS A 334 -18.04 19.96 -11.09
C LYS A 334 -19.56 20.07 -11.24
N GLY A 335 -20.30 19.26 -10.46
CA GLY A 335 -21.76 19.36 -10.38
C GLY A 335 -22.24 20.60 -9.64
N ASP A 336 -23.54 20.82 -9.63
CA ASP A 336 -24.17 21.92 -8.90
C ASP A 336 -24.27 21.59 -7.40
N LYS A 337 -23.72 22.48 -6.55
CA LYS A 337 -23.70 22.28 -5.09
C LYS A 337 -25.11 22.26 -4.49
N GLY A 338 -26.02 23.09 -5.01
CA GLY A 338 -27.40 23.13 -4.54
C GLY A 338 -28.12 21.81 -4.83
N ALA A 339 -27.91 21.24 -6.02
CA ALA A 339 -28.46 19.93 -6.38
C ALA A 339 -27.88 18.80 -5.51
N LEU A 340 -26.60 18.90 -5.13
CA LEU A 340 -25.97 17.93 -4.20
C LEU A 340 -26.58 18.00 -2.81
N GLU A 341 -26.78 19.21 -2.26
CA GLU A 341 -27.41 19.42 -0.95
C GLU A 341 -28.87 18.94 -0.93
N GLU A 342 -29.63 19.21 -2.00
CA GLU A 342 -31.00 18.71 -2.18
C GLU A 342 -31.02 17.17 -2.24
N ARG A 343 -30.06 16.55 -2.94
CA ARG A 343 -29.95 15.09 -3.00
C ARG A 343 -29.67 14.48 -1.63
N VAL A 344 -28.74 15.03 -0.87
CA VAL A 344 -28.44 14.60 0.50
C VAL A 344 -29.67 14.73 1.41
N SER A 345 -30.39 15.85 1.32
CA SER A 345 -31.63 16.07 2.06
C SER A 345 -32.70 15.03 1.72
N HIS A 346 -32.87 14.72 0.43
CA HIS A 346 -33.81 13.72 -0.05
C HIS A 346 -33.48 12.31 0.50
N ILE A 347 -32.19 11.90 0.47
CA ILE A 347 -31.78 10.60 1.02
C ILE A 347 -32.01 10.56 2.54
N ARG A 348 -31.78 11.66 3.27
CA ARG A 348 -32.09 11.74 4.73
C ARG A 348 -33.58 11.55 5.01
N GLN A 349 -34.46 12.11 4.19
CA GLN A 349 -35.89 11.87 4.31
C GLN A 349 -36.28 10.40 4.03
N GLN A 350 -35.58 9.75 3.08
CA GLN A 350 -35.76 8.32 2.84
C GLN A 350 -35.35 7.48 4.06
N ILE A 351 -34.25 7.84 4.74
CA ILE A 351 -33.79 7.18 5.99
C ILE A 351 -34.87 7.26 7.09
N GLU A 352 -35.51 8.42 7.23
CA GLU A 352 -36.56 8.61 8.25
C GLU A 352 -37.83 7.80 7.96
N ALA A 353 -38.10 7.50 6.69
CA ALA A 353 -39.27 6.75 6.24
C ALA A 353 -39.03 5.23 6.08
N GLU A 354 -37.75 4.79 6.15
CA GLU A 354 -37.37 3.40 5.91
C GLU A 354 -37.52 2.55 7.18
N GLU A 355 -38.19 1.40 7.06
CA GLU A 355 -38.42 0.47 8.17
C GLU A 355 -37.35 -0.65 8.24
N SER A 356 -36.64 -0.90 7.14
CA SER A 356 -35.60 -1.93 7.06
C SER A 356 -34.25 -1.42 7.59
N THR A 357 -33.74 -2.02 8.64
CA THR A 357 -32.43 -1.69 9.21
C THR A 357 -31.32 -1.77 8.17
N TYR A 358 -31.37 -2.79 7.31
CA TYR A 358 -30.37 -2.98 6.24
C TYR A 358 -30.43 -1.88 5.16
N GLU A 359 -31.63 -1.49 4.72
CA GLU A 359 -31.78 -0.40 3.75
C GLU A 359 -31.43 0.95 4.37
N THR A 360 -31.76 1.16 5.65
CA THR A 360 -31.36 2.33 6.42
C THR A 360 -29.83 2.47 6.45
N GLU A 361 -29.09 1.39 6.76
CA GLU A 361 -27.61 1.40 6.73
C GLU A 361 -27.09 1.77 5.34
N LYS A 362 -27.65 1.22 4.27
CA LYS A 362 -27.22 1.51 2.89
C LYS A 362 -27.51 2.96 2.47
N LEU A 363 -28.62 3.52 2.91
CA LEU A 363 -28.92 4.95 2.71
C LEU A 363 -27.97 5.85 3.53
N GLN A 364 -27.64 5.45 4.76
CA GLN A 364 -26.67 6.17 5.59
C GLN A 364 -25.26 6.16 4.96
N GLU A 365 -24.81 5.01 4.41
CA GLU A 365 -23.55 4.93 3.67
C GLU A 365 -23.53 5.90 2.45
N ARG A 366 -24.65 6.02 1.73
CA ARG A 366 -24.74 6.95 0.59
C ARG A 366 -24.67 8.41 1.04
N VAL A 367 -25.36 8.76 2.13
CA VAL A 367 -25.28 10.12 2.71
C VAL A 367 -23.83 10.41 3.15
N ALA A 368 -23.19 9.48 3.85
CA ALA A 368 -21.81 9.65 4.30
C ALA A 368 -20.86 9.91 3.12
N LYS A 369 -21.00 9.15 2.01
CA LYS A 369 -20.17 9.32 0.81
C LYS A 369 -20.42 10.66 0.09
N LEU A 370 -21.66 11.17 0.07
CA LEU A 370 -22.01 12.42 -0.60
C LEU A 370 -21.73 13.67 0.25
N ALA A 371 -22.05 13.60 1.55
CA ALA A 371 -21.98 14.73 2.47
C ALA A 371 -20.61 14.89 3.14
N GLY A 372 -19.83 13.80 3.27
CA GLY A 372 -18.53 13.80 3.92
C GLY A 372 -17.45 14.52 3.12
N GLY A 373 -17.60 14.57 1.80
CA GLY A 373 -16.59 15.14 0.92
C GLY A 373 -15.29 14.33 0.90
N VAL A 374 -14.23 14.95 0.39
CA VAL A 374 -12.87 14.42 0.35
C VAL A 374 -11.94 15.43 1.02
N ALA A 375 -11.19 14.99 2.02
CA ALA A 375 -10.10 15.77 2.57
C ALA A 375 -8.87 15.66 1.65
N VAL A 376 -8.35 16.79 1.22
CA VAL A 376 -7.19 16.86 0.32
C VAL A 376 -6.03 17.48 1.08
N ILE A 377 -4.98 16.69 1.31
CA ILE A 377 -3.71 17.17 1.85
C ILE A 377 -2.83 17.58 0.67
N SER A 378 -2.71 18.88 0.43
CA SER A 378 -1.85 19.44 -0.61
C SER A 378 -0.44 19.63 -0.06
N VAL A 379 0.51 18.88 -0.60
CA VAL A 379 1.90 18.81 -0.11
C VAL A 379 2.76 19.82 -0.85
N GLY A 380 3.34 20.77 -0.10
CA GLY A 380 4.25 21.75 -0.64
C GLY A 380 5.69 21.54 -0.14
N ALA A 381 6.66 21.84 -1.01
CA ALA A 381 8.08 21.86 -0.69
C ALA A 381 8.84 22.80 -1.64
N ALA A 382 10.11 23.08 -1.31
CA ALA A 382 10.95 23.97 -2.12
C ALA A 382 11.47 23.29 -3.40
N THR A 383 11.60 21.97 -3.40
CA THR A 383 12.08 21.17 -4.53
C THR A 383 11.16 19.99 -4.81
N GLU A 384 11.13 19.52 -6.05
CA GLU A 384 10.35 18.36 -6.45
C GLU A 384 10.75 17.09 -5.68
N THR A 385 12.03 16.86 -5.47
CA THR A 385 12.55 15.71 -4.71
C THR A 385 12.05 15.72 -3.25
N GLU A 386 12.07 16.89 -2.59
CA GLU A 386 11.56 17.06 -1.23
C GLU A 386 10.04 16.86 -1.17
N MET A 387 9.33 17.38 -2.16
CA MET A 387 7.88 17.25 -2.26
C MET A 387 7.47 15.78 -2.41
N GLN A 388 8.12 15.02 -3.29
CA GLN A 388 7.85 13.60 -3.49
C GLN A 388 8.16 12.80 -2.22
N GLU A 389 9.27 13.05 -1.54
CA GLU A 389 9.62 12.39 -0.28
C GLU A 389 8.57 12.68 0.80
N LYS A 390 8.16 13.94 0.96
CA LYS A 390 7.13 14.34 1.92
C LYS A 390 5.76 13.74 1.59
N LYS A 391 5.42 13.64 0.31
CA LYS A 391 4.18 13.00 -0.17
C LYS A 391 4.15 11.51 0.20
N TYR A 392 5.24 10.75 -0.03
CA TYR A 392 5.34 9.35 0.35
C TYR A 392 5.17 9.16 1.86
N ARG A 393 5.83 9.97 2.69
CA ARG A 393 5.67 9.91 4.15
C ARG A 393 4.24 10.17 4.61
N ILE A 394 3.53 11.10 3.96
CA ILE A 394 2.12 11.38 4.27
C ILE A 394 1.23 10.22 3.85
N GLU A 395 1.47 9.61 2.68
CA GLU A 395 0.72 8.44 2.20
C GLU A 395 0.90 7.24 3.14
N ASP A 396 2.12 6.96 3.59
CA ASP A 396 2.42 5.88 4.55
C ASP A 396 1.74 6.15 5.91
N ALA A 397 1.88 7.36 6.43
CA ALA A 397 1.27 7.75 7.70
C ALA A 397 -0.27 7.71 7.66
N LEU A 398 -0.88 8.06 6.53
CA LEU A 398 -2.32 7.93 6.32
C LEU A 398 -2.76 6.46 6.32
N SER A 399 -1.99 5.59 5.65
CA SER A 399 -2.24 4.15 5.60
C SER A 399 -2.07 3.50 6.98
N ALA A 400 -1.02 3.85 7.70
CA ALA A 400 -0.80 3.42 9.09
C ALA A 400 -1.95 3.87 10.01
N THR A 401 -2.42 5.11 9.86
CA THR A 401 -3.51 5.63 10.67
C THR A 401 -4.83 4.90 10.39
N ARG A 402 -5.13 4.57 9.12
CA ARG A 402 -6.29 3.75 8.76
C ARG A 402 -6.18 2.33 9.36
N ALA A 403 -5.00 1.71 9.26
CA ALA A 403 -4.76 0.40 9.85
C ALA A 403 -4.93 0.42 11.38
N ALA A 404 -4.58 1.53 12.04
CA ALA A 404 -4.76 1.72 13.47
C ALA A 404 -6.24 1.92 13.87
N VAL A 405 -7.01 2.63 13.07
CA VAL A 405 -8.47 2.75 13.28
C VAL A 405 -9.16 1.39 13.11
N GLU A 406 -8.67 0.55 12.19
CA GLU A 406 -9.28 -0.75 11.88
C GLU A 406 -9.01 -1.80 12.95
N GLU A 407 -7.80 -1.90 13.49
CA GLU A 407 -7.40 -2.97 14.42
C GLU A 407 -6.79 -2.47 15.73
N GLY A 408 -6.80 -1.17 15.99
CA GLY A 408 -6.20 -0.60 17.19
C GLY A 408 -4.69 -0.42 17.09
N ILE A 409 -4.08 -0.05 18.21
CA ILE A 409 -2.67 0.26 18.38
C ILE A 409 -2.01 -0.58 19.47
N VAL A 410 -0.73 -0.81 19.33
CA VAL A 410 0.13 -1.48 20.31
C VAL A 410 1.33 -0.61 20.68
N ALA A 411 2.07 -0.97 21.74
CA ALA A 411 3.34 -0.35 22.09
C ALA A 411 4.32 -0.47 20.91
N GLY A 412 4.79 0.68 20.39
CA GLY A 412 5.64 0.77 19.21
C GLY A 412 7.11 0.48 19.47
N GLY A 413 7.97 0.78 18.49
CA GLY A 413 9.42 0.59 18.60
C GLY A 413 9.85 -0.87 18.76
N GLY A 414 9.00 -1.83 18.38
CA GLY A 414 9.23 -3.26 18.53
C GLY A 414 8.98 -3.80 19.94
N VAL A 415 8.48 -2.98 20.87
CA VAL A 415 8.26 -3.36 22.29
C VAL A 415 7.23 -4.47 22.43
N VAL A 416 6.11 -4.42 21.69
CA VAL A 416 5.10 -5.49 21.71
C VAL A 416 5.67 -6.82 21.25
N LEU A 417 6.62 -6.83 20.30
CA LEU A 417 7.28 -8.06 19.85
C LEU A 417 8.19 -8.63 20.94
N ILE A 418 8.90 -7.77 21.69
CA ILE A 418 9.69 -8.19 22.86
C ILE A 418 8.78 -8.80 23.94
N GLY A 419 7.62 -8.18 24.22
CA GLY A 419 6.65 -8.70 25.18
C GLY A 419 6.10 -10.09 24.80
N ALA A 420 5.98 -10.38 23.51
CA ALA A 420 5.52 -11.69 23.03
C ALA A 420 6.54 -12.83 23.26
N ILE A 421 7.81 -12.51 23.51
CA ILE A 421 8.88 -13.52 23.70
C ILE A 421 8.55 -14.50 24.83
N GLU A 422 7.97 -14.02 25.93
CA GLU A 422 7.58 -14.87 27.05
C GLU A 422 6.54 -15.92 26.63
N LYS A 423 5.55 -15.53 25.81
CA LYS A 423 4.53 -16.46 25.29
C LYS A 423 5.11 -17.51 24.33
N VAL A 424 6.08 -17.11 23.51
CA VAL A 424 6.82 -18.06 22.66
C VAL A 424 7.67 -19.01 23.53
N ALA A 425 8.27 -18.54 24.62
CA ALA A 425 9.00 -19.37 25.57
C ALA A 425 8.08 -20.39 26.28
N GLU A 426 6.88 -19.97 26.70
CA GLU A 426 5.86 -20.87 27.24
C GLU A 426 5.48 -21.98 26.21
N LEU A 427 5.22 -21.59 24.94
CA LEU A 427 4.94 -22.55 23.88
C LEU A 427 6.07 -23.59 23.71
N LYS A 428 7.32 -23.15 23.76
CA LYS A 428 8.50 -24.01 23.59
C LYS A 428 8.57 -25.16 24.59
N GLU A 429 8.03 -25.00 25.82
CA GLU A 429 7.98 -26.07 26.81
C GLU A 429 7.08 -27.24 26.35
N SER A 430 6.13 -26.99 25.46
CA SER A 430 5.23 -27.99 24.88
C SER A 430 5.76 -28.63 23.59
N LEU A 431 6.86 -28.11 23.02
CA LEU A 431 7.42 -28.54 21.74
C LEU A 431 8.72 -29.36 21.93
N GLU A 432 8.97 -30.26 20.98
CA GLU A 432 10.17 -31.10 20.95
C GLU A 432 10.91 -31.02 19.60
N GLY A 433 12.20 -31.36 19.60
CA GLY A 433 13.04 -31.48 18.40
C GLY A 433 13.05 -30.20 17.55
N ASP A 434 12.90 -30.38 16.25
CA ASP A 434 12.99 -29.28 15.30
C ASP A 434 11.77 -28.34 15.34
N GLU A 435 10.62 -28.74 15.88
CA GLU A 435 9.52 -27.80 16.16
C GLU A 435 9.92 -26.80 17.25
N LYS A 436 10.55 -27.24 18.30
CA LYS A 436 11.11 -26.37 19.35
C LYS A 436 12.18 -25.45 18.81
N THR A 437 13.01 -25.95 17.89
CA THR A 437 14.00 -25.13 17.17
C THR A 437 13.34 -24.04 16.35
N GLY A 438 12.26 -24.36 15.61
CA GLY A 438 11.48 -23.37 14.86
C GLY A 438 10.93 -22.25 15.73
N ALA A 439 10.34 -22.59 16.88
CA ALA A 439 9.86 -21.59 17.83
C ALA A 439 11.02 -20.74 18.42
N THR A 440 12.19 -21.33 18.65
CA THR A 440 13.39 -20.60 19.12
C THR A 440 13.90 -19.59 18.08
N ILE A 441 13.74 -19.88 16.77
CA ILE A 441 14.09 -18.94 15.71
C ILE A 441 13.19 -17.71 15.78
N ILE A 442 11.86 -17.88 15.94
CA ILE A 442 10.94 -16.75 16.10
C ILE A 442 11.28 -15.95 17.35
N GLU A 443 11.46 -16.60 18.50
CA GLU A 443 11.84 -15.93 19.75
C GLU A 443 13.03 -14.98 19.57
N LYS A 444 14.07 -15.41 18.86
CA LYS A 444 15.24 -14.58 18.56
C LYS A 444 14.94 -13.48 17.54
N ALA A 445 14.13 -13.79 16.52
CA ALA A 445 13.82 -12.84 15.47
C ALA A 445 12.97 -11.68 15.98
N LEU A 446 12.13 -11.88 17.00
CA LEU A 446 11.31 -10.84 17.61
C LEU A 446 12.14 -9.70 18.24
N GLU A 447 13.40 -9.93 18.56
CA GLU A 447 14.31 -8.88 19.04
C GLU A 447 14.79 -7.95 17.93
N SER A 448 14.77 -8.40 16.69
CA SER A 448 15.47 -7.75 15.58
C SER A 448 14.96 -6.33 15.25
N PRO A 449 13.65 -6.00 15.30
CA PRO A 449 13.19 -4.65 15.03
C PRO A 449 13.70 -3.63 16.05
N LEU A 450 13.52 -3.89 17.36
CA LEU A 450 14.03 -3.01 18.41
C LEU A 450 15.55 -2.87 18.32
N ARG A 451 16.26 -3.99 18.14
CA ARG A 451 17.72 -4.00 17.98
C ARG A 451 18.16 -3.09 16.84
N GLN A 452 17.50 -3.19 15.66
CA GLN A 452 17.86 -2.37 14.50
C GLN A 452 17.57 -0.89 14.71
N ILE A 453 16.44 -0.54 15.35
CA ILE A 453 16.12 0.86 15.70
C ILE A 453 17.23 1.46 16.58
N VAL A 454 17.68 0.71 17.58
CA VAL A 454 18.71 1.14 18.52
C VAL A 454 20.09 1.26 17.84
N GLU A 455 20.45 0.29 16.99
CA GLU A 455 21.68 0.32 16.20
C GLU A 455 21.71 1.51 15.23
N ASN A 456 20.59 1.83 14.56
CA ASN A 456 20.47 3.01 13.72
C ASN A 456 20.59 4.31 14.52
N ALA A 457 20.26 4.27 15.81
CA ALA A 457 20.50 5.39 16.74
C ALA A 457 21.95 5.49 17.26
N GLY A 458 22.81 4.54 16.91
CA GLY A 458 24.22 4.50 17.30
C GLY A 458 24.48 3.89 18.69
N MET A 459 23.52 3.15 19.24
CA MET A 459 23.62 2.51 20.55
C MET A 459 23.79 1.00 20.42
N ASP A 460 24.16 0.32 21.52
CA ASP A 460 24.26 -1.15 21.55
C ASP A 460 22.86 -1.78 21.67
N GLY A 461 22.39 -2.38 20.57
CA GLY A 461 21.10 -3.03 20.51
C GLY A 461 20.94 -4.19 21.50
N SER A 462 22.01 -4.92 21.83
CA SER A 462 21.93 -6.07 22.75
C SER A 462 21.64 -5.62 24.18
N VAL A 463 22.26 -4.54 24.64
CA VAL A 463 22.06 -4.00 25.99
C VAL A 463 20.63 -3.46 26.13
N ILE A 464 20.18 -2.68 25.15
CA ILE A 464 18.83 -2.08 25.20
C ILE A 464 17.73 -3.15 25.13
N VAL A 465 17.86 -4.14 24.23
CA VAL A 465 16.90 -5.26 24.15
C VAL A 465 16.81 -6.01 25.48
N GLN A 466 17.95 -6.28 26.15
CA GLN A 466 17.95 -6.95 27.45
C GLN A 466 17.25 -6.10 28.53
N ASN A 467 17.52 -4.81 28.56
CA ASN A 467 16.86 -3.89 29.50
C ASN A 467 15.34 -3.84 29.29
N VAL A 468 14.88 -3.77 28.01
CA VAL A 468 13.45 -3.74 27.69
C VAL A 468 12.76 -5.06 28.07
N LYS A 469 13.43 -6.22 27.93
CA LYS A 469 12.90 -7.51 28.41
C LYS A 469 12.68 -7.55 29.93
N GLU A 470 13.48 -6.80 30.70
CA GLU A 470 13.42 -6.72 32.16
C GLU A 470 12.52 -5.57 32.64
N SER A 471 12.06 -4.70 31.74
CA SER A 471 11.19 -3.55 32.05
C SER A 471 9.74 -4.00 32.31
N ALA A 472 8.92 -3.07 32.86
CA ALA A 472 7.50 -3.30 33.02
C ALA A 472 6.80 -3.40 31.66
N LYS A 473 5.59 -3.95 31.66
CA LYS A 473 4.77 -4.04 30.45
C LYS A 473 4.61 -2.66 29.82
N ASP A 474 4.73 -2.59 28.49
CA ASP A 474 4.63 -1.39 27.68
C ASP A 474 5.72 -0.32 27.93
N GLU A 475 6.70 -0.61 28.78
CA GLU A 475 7.93 0.18 28.86
C GLU A 475 8.93 -0.22 27.78
N GLY A 476 9.48 0.77 27.11
CA GLY A 476 10.42 0.59 26.02
C GLY A 476 11.45 1.72 25.93
N TYR A 477 12.26 1.67 24.88
CA TYR A 477 13.32 2.62 24.66
C TYR A 477 12.94 3.63 23.56
N ASP A 478 12.82 4.90 23.96
CA ASP A 478 12.68 6.04 23.05
C ASP A 478 14.06 6.36 22.43
N ALA A 479 14.30 5.83 21.24
CA ALA A 479 15.55 5.98 20.53
C ALA A 479 15.81 7.43 20.03
N TYR A 480 14.76 8.26 19.96
CA TYR A 480 14.91 9.67 19.60
C TYR A 480 15.51 10.48 20.74
N ASN A 481 14.97 10.32 21.96
CA ASN A 481 15.35 11.08 23.15
C ASN A 481 16.35 10.34 24.08
N ASP A 482 16.77 9.12 23.74
CA ASP A 482 17.71 8.29 24.49
C ASP A 482 17.26 8.04 25.95
N LYS A 483 16.05 7.52 26.13
CA LYS A 483 15.46 7.24 27.46
C LYS A 483 14.46 6.09 27.44
N TYR A 484 14.26 5.46 28.61
CA TYR A 484 13.20 4.48 28.81
C TYR A 484 11.90 5.20 29.21
N VAL A 485 10.78 4.82 28.58
CA VAL A 485 9.47 5.44 28.77
C VAL A 485 8.37 4.39 28.64
N ASN A 486 7.17 4.71 29.20
CA ASN A 486 5.96 4.02 28.79
C ASN A 486 5.61 4.47 27.36
N MET A 487 5.49 3.50 26.44
CA MET A 487 5.36 3.77 25.01
C MET A 487 4.03 4.47 24.66
N PHE A 488 2.93 4.09 25.33
CA PHE A 488 1.64 4.74 25.12
C PHE A 488 1.63 6.17 25.64
N GLU A 489 2.17 6.41 26.84
CA GLU A 489 2.24 7.76 27.41
C GLU A 489 3.16 8.69 26.60
N ALA A 490 4.20 8.13 26.01
CA ALA A 490 5.12 8.86 25.14
C ALA A 490 4.58 9.05 23.70
N GLY A 491 3.42 8.45 23.37
CA GLY A 491 2.85 8.48 22.02
C GLY A 491 3.61 7.63 21.00
N ILE A 492 4.49 6.72 21.44
CA ILE A 492 5.27 5.83 20.57
C ILE A 492 4.46 4.54 20.36
N VAL A 493 3.58 4.57 19.38
CA VAL A 493 2.62 3.50 19.10
C VAL A 493 2.69 3.03 17.65
N GLU A 494 2.30 1.79 17.41
CA GLU A 494 2.24 1.18 16.08
C GLU A 494 0.85 0.57 15.85
N PRO A 495 0.34 0.56 14.60
CA PRO A 495 -0.90 -0.13 14.30
C PRO A 495 -0.74 -1.64 14.50
N THR A 496 -1.71 -2.25 15.18
CA THR A 496 -1.77 -3.70 15.40
C THR A 496 -1.70 -4.48 14.09
N LYS A 497 -2.45 -4.03 13.09
CA LYS A 497 -2.49 -4.63 11.74
C LYS A 497 -1.12 -4.60 11.06
N VAL A 498 -0.38 -3.50 11.18
CA VAL A 498 0.97 -3.34 10.62
C VAL A 498 1.94 -4.35 11.24
N THR A 499 2.02 -4.36 12.57
CA THR A 499 2.99 -5.21 13.29
C THR A 499 2.73 -6.71 13.09
N ARG A 500 1.46 -7.16 13.17
CA ARG A 500 1.12 -8.57 12.93
C ARG A 500 1.34 -9.01 11.48
N SER A 501 0.98 -8.15 10.50
CA SER A 501 1.14 -8.46 9.08
C SER A 501 2.60 -8.54 8.69
N ALA A 502 3.44 -7.65 9.22
CA ALA A 502 4.89 -7.69 9.03
C ALA A 502 5.49 -9.04 9.48
N LEU A 503 5.12 -9.53 10.67
CA LEU A 503 5.57 -10.83 11.16
C LEU A 503 5.04 -11.99 10.31
N GLN A 504 3.74 -12.00 9.99
CA GLN A 504 3.11 -13.08 9.22
C GLN A 504 3.73 -13.21 7.81
N ASN A 505 3.94 -12.09 7.12
CA ASN A 505 4.55 -12.08 5.79
C ASN A 505 6.02 -12.49 5.84
N ALA A 506 6.77 -12.00 6.84
CA ALA A 506 8.16 -12.40 7.05
C ALA A 506 8.29 -13.91 7.26
N VAL A 507 7.46 -14.52 8.12
CA VAL A 507 7.48 -15.96 8.39
C VAL A 507 7.04 -16.77 7.17
N SER A 508 6.03 -16.31 6.43
CA SER A 508 5.53 -17.01 5.22
C SER A 508 6.64 -17.21 4.20
N VAL A 509 7.31 -16.13 3.83
CA VAL A 509 8.40 -16.19 2.84
C VAL A 509 9.65 -16.89 3.40
N SER A 510 10.01 -16.61 4.64
CA SER A 510 11.15 -17.28 5.29
C SER A 510 10.97 -18.80 5.34
N GLY A 511 9.76 -19.27 5.63
CA GLY A 511 9.45 -20.71 5.64
C GLY A 511 9.62 -21.37 4.26
N MET A 512 9.30 -20.68 3.18
CA MET A 512 9.54 -21.16 1.81
C MET A 512 11.04 -21.23 1.51
N ILE A 513 11.81 -20.21 1.86
CA ILE A 513 13.26 -20.17 1.66
C ILE A 513 13.95 -21.30 2.43
N LEU A 514 13.59 -21.51 3.69
CA LEU A 514 14.18 -22.55 4.54
C LEU A 514 13.84 -23.97 4.06
N THR A 515 12.76 -24.17 3.32
CA THR A 515 12.41 -25.47 2.72
C THR A 515 12.99 -25.64 1.30
N THR A 516 13.70 -24.65 0.76
CA THR A 516 14.31 -24.72 -0.57
C THR A 516 15.57 -25.59 -0.55
N GLU A 517 15.67 -26.55 -1.48
CA GLU A 517 16.83 -27.45 -1.64
C GLU A 517 17.59 -27.21 -2.94
N ALA A 518 16.94 -26.66 -3.97
CA ALA A 518 17.60 -26.38 -5.23
C ALA A 518 17.19 -25.01 -5.79
N ALA A 519 18.13 -24.33 -6.42
CA ALA A 519 17.91 -23.12 -7.21
C ALA A 519 18.22 -23.40 -8.67
N VAL A 520 17.27 -23.14 -9.57
CA VAL A 520 17.37 -23.41 -11.00
C VAL A 520 17.31 -22.11 -11.78
N GLY A 521 18.36 -21.81 -12.46
CA GLY A 521 18.43 -20.58 -13.22
C GLY A 521 18.79 -20.78 -14.71
N ASP A 522 18.51 -19.79 -15.58
CA ASP A 522 18.89 -19.82 -17.01
C ASP A 522 20.37 -19.47 -17.19
N ILE A 523 21.10 -20.19 -18.01
CA ILE A 523 22.46 -19.79 -18.39
C ILE A 523 22.37 -18.65 -19.40
N PRO A 524 22.96 -17.45 -19.13
CA PRO A 524 22.98 -16.36 -20.09
C PRO A 524 23.57 -16.86 -21.44
N LYS A 525 22.92 -16.51 -22.53
CA LYS A 525 23.57 -16.68 -23.85
C LYS A 525 24.62 -15.58 -23.96
N GLU A 526 25.86 -15.97 -24.25
CA GLU A 526 26.83 -15.00 -24.76
C GLU A 526 26.22 -14.39 -26.03
N GLU A 527 25.93 -13.09 -26.01
CA GLU A 527 25.61 -12.38 -27.24
C GLU A 527 26.82 -12.48 -28.14
N PRO A 528 26.66 -12.98 -29.40
CA PRO A 528 27.79 -13.01 -30.33
C PRO A 528 28.30 -11.59 -30.50
N GLU A 529 29.59 -11.36 -30.22
CA GLU A 529 30.25 -10.09 -30.52
C GLU A 529 29.91 -9.72 -31.98
N MET A 530 29.20 -8.61 -32.16
CA MET A 530 28.98 -8.09 -33.50
C MET A 530 30.35 -7.79 -34.11
N PRO A 531 30.70 -8.39 -35.24
CA PRO A 531 31.98 -8.09 -35.89
C PRO A 531 32.01 -6.57 -36.14
N ALA A 532 33.05 -5.92 -35.64
CA ALA A 532 33.31 -4.51 -35.86
C ALA A 532 33.11 -4.21 -37.35
N ALA A 533 32.09 -3.41 -37.67
CA ALA A 533 31.84 -2.95 -39.03
C ALA A 533 33.10 -2.26 -39.53
N GLY A 534 33.85 -2.95 -40.39
CA GLY A 534 35.04 -2.39 -41.03
C GLY A 534 34.65 -1.10 -41.74
N MET A 535 35.25 0.00 -41.39
CA MET A 535 35.15 1.25 -42.15
C MET A 535 35.52 0.96 -43.61
N PRO A 536 34.66 1.30 -44.58
CA PRO A 536 35.07 1.29 -45.98
C PRO A 536 36.18 2.32 -46.15
N GLY A 537 37.36 1.84 -46.54
CA GLY A 537 38.48 2.71 -46.87
C GLY A 537 38.09 3.74 -47.94
N MET A 538 38.30 4.99 -47.65
CA MET A 538 38.36 6.06 -48.66
C MET A 538 39.59 5.83 -49.54
N TYR A 539 39.34 5.60 -50.80
CA TYR A 539 40.24 5.92 -51.90
C TYR A 539 39.55 6.91 -52.82
#